data_f33958f6853dbc98fa69abda8d362f5c
#
_entry.id   f33958f6853dbc98fa69abda8d362f5c
#
_cell.length_a   1.000
_cell.length_b   1.000
_cell.length_c   1.000
_cell.angle_alpha   90.00
_cell.angle_beta   90.00
_cell.angle_gamma   90.00
#
_symmetry.space_group_name_H-M   'P 1'
#
loop_
_entity.id
_entity.type
_entity.pdbx_description
1 polymer ?
#
loop_
_entity_poly.entity_id
_entity_poly.type
_entity_poly.pdbx_seq_one_letter_code
_entity_poly.pdbx_strand_id
1 'polypeptide(L)'
;MRYTTQFLLSAMAATQFPAPDVPEVAFLGRSNVGKSSLLNELVGEKAAKVSSTPGRTRAINFFALLDQSQRRKLVFADLPGYGYAKISKSISAGWAEFIDPYLAIRSTLKLCVCLVDSNVPAQQNDAQLFDWLRSAGREFVVVATKIDRLSGNERTRNLLALKKGLGLDEVLPVSAKTGYGVGALWARIEEAGTRE
;
A
#
# COMPACT_ATOMS: atom_id res chain seq x y z
N MET A 1 -11.15 3.19 -18.18
CA MET A 1 -11.08 2.91 -16.74
C MET A 1 -12.10 1.84 -16.39
N ARG A 2 -11.71 0.88 -15.55
CA ARG A 2 -12.55 -0.28 -15.21
C ARG A 2 -13.45 0.00 -14.00
N TYR A 3 -13.03 0.94 -13.14
CA TYR A 3 -13.72 1.31 -11.91
C TYR A 3 -13.83 2.83 -11.76
N THR A 4 -14.89 3.28 -11.11
CA THR A 4 -15.00 4.62 -10.52
C THR A 4 -14.64 4.53 -9.04
N THR A 5 -14.10 5.60 -8.47
CA THR A 5 -13.62 5.61 -7.09
C THR A 5 -14.46 6.52 -6.23
N GLN A 6 -14.85 6.01 -5.06
CA GLN A 6 -15.58 6.77 -4.06
C GLN A 6 -14.83 6.73 -2.72
N PHE A 7 -14.51 7.89 -2.16
CA PHE A 7 -14.03 7.94 -0.78
C PHE A 7 -15.15 7.50 0.17
N LEU A 8 -14.86 6.54 1.05
CA LEU A 8 -15.82 6.05 2.03
C LEU A 8 -15.70 6.81 3.35
N LEU A 9 -14.56 6.69 4.00
CA LEU A 9 -14.30 7.27 5.32
C LEU A 9 -12.81 7.22 5.68
N SER A 10 -12.45 7.96 6.74
CA SER A 10 -11.17 7.82 7.43
C SER A 10 -11.42 7.21 8.80
N ALA A 11 -10.86 6.03 9.08
CA ALA A 11 -10.99 5.33 10.35
C ALA A 11 -9.80 5.61 11.25
N MET A 12 -10.06 5.95 12.51
CA MET A 12 -9.06 6.15 13.58
C MET A 12 -9.19 5.09 14.69
N ALA A 13 -10.16 4.19 14.56
CA ALA A 13 -10.41 3.08 15.46
C ALA A 13 -11.04 1.90 14.70
N ALA A 14 -10.88 0.68 15.22
CA ALA A 14 -11.40 -0.54 14.58
C ALA A 14 -12.94 -0.53 14.42
N THR A 15 -13.64 0.13 15.33
CA THR A 15 -15.12 0.28 15.29
C THR A 15 -15.63 1.13 14.11
N GLN A 16 -14.72 1.87 13.45
CA GLN A 16 -15.06 2.73 12.31
C GLN A 16 -14.78 2.07 10.95
N PHE A 17 -14.24 0.85 10.94
CA PHE A 17 -13.97 0.16 9.67
C PHE A 17 -15.26 -0.06 8.87
N PRO A 18 -15.21 0.05 7.53
CA PRO A 18 -16.38 -0.22 6.70
C PRO A 18 -16.84 -1.66 6.84
N ALA A 19 -18.10 -1.94 6.48
CA ALA A 19 -18.61 -3.30 6.46
C ALA A 19 -17.70 -4.22 5.62
N PRO A 20 -17.38 -5.45 6.10
CA PRO A 20 -16.51 -6.39 5.41
C PRO A 20 -17.30 -7.16 4.34
N ASP A 21 -17.73 -6.47 3.28
CA ASP A 21 -18.66 -6.97 2.27
C ASP A 21 -17.99 -7.27 0.91
N VAL A 22 -16.79 -6.75 0.68
CA VAL A 22 -16.01 -7.00 -0.55
C VAL A 22 -14.52 -7.15 -0.21
N PRO A 23 -13.71 -7.74 -1.10
CA PRO A 23 -12.26 -7.80 -0.93
C PRO A 23 -11.64 -6.44 -0.68
N GLU A 24 -10.58 -6.41 0.15
CA GLU A 24 -9.83 -5.22 0.47
C GLU A 24 -8.35 -5.38 0.11
N VAL A 25 -7.74 -4.28 -0.35
CA VAL A 25 -6.30 -4.18 -0.62
C VAL A 25 -5.71 -3.04 0.21
N ALA A 26 -4.76 -3.36 1.05
CA ALA A 26 -4.08 -2.40 1.91
C ALA A 26 -2.82 -1.85 1.23
N PHE A 27 -2.62 -0.54 1.32
CA PHE A 27 -1.40 0.12 0.84
C PHE A 27 -0.55 0.57 2.02
N LEU A 28 0.64 -0.01 2.12
CA LEU A 28 1.60 0.25 3.19
C LEU A 28 2.90 0.82 2.61
N GLY A 29 3.56 1.64 3.37
CA GLY A 29 4.85 2.17 2.96
C GLY A 29 5.31 3.30 3.86
N ARG A 30 6.60 3.62 3.77
CA ARG A 30 7.18 4.74 4.52
C ARG A 30 6.61 6.08 4.06
N SER A 31 6.71 7.08 4.93
CA SER A 31 6.37 8.45 4.53
C SER A 31 7.18 8.86 3.29
N ASN A 32 6.53 9.51 2.32
CA ASN A 32 7.11 9.99 1.07
C ASN A 32 7.63 8.89 0.10
N VAL A 33 7.26 7.64 0.30
CA VAL A 33 7.59 6.54 -0.62
C VAL A 33 6.88 6.64 -1.97
N GLY A 34 5.82 7.45 -2.08
CA GLY A 34 5.01 7.60 -3.30
C GLY A 34 3.65 6.92 -3.24
N LYS A 35 3.19 6.54 -2.03
CA LYS A 35 1.93 5.80 -1.83
C LYS A 35 0.71 6.54 -2.39
N SER A 36 0.48 7.78 -2.03
CA SER A 36 -0.66 8.57 -2.54
C SER A 36 -0.58 8.83 -4.06
N SER A 37 0.63 8.99 -4.61
CA SER A 37 0.82 9.13 -6.05
C SER A 37 0.45 7.84 -6.78
N LEU A 38 0.85 6.68 -6.25
CA LEU A 38 0.50 5.39 -6.83
C LEU A 38 -1.00 5.10 -6.72
N LEU A 39 -1.61 5.40 -5.57
CA LEU A 39 -3.07 5.27 -5.40
C LEU A 39 -3.81 6.12 -6.43
N ASN A 40 -3.45 7.39 -6.60
CA ASN A 40 -4.07 8.26 -7.60
C ASN A 40 -3.89 7.75 -9.02
N GLU A 41 -2.74 7.17 -9.36
CA GLU A 41 -2.50 6.55 -10.68
C GLU A 41 -3.36 5.29 -10.88
N LEU A 42 -3.48 4.46 -9.86
CA LEU A 42 -4.31 3.25 -9.90
C LEU A 42 -5.80 3.57 -10.10
N VAL A 43 -6.31 4.59 -9.41
CA VAL A 43 -7.74 4.95 -9.49
C VAL A 43 -8.03 5.95 -10.61
N GLY A 44 -7.00 6.52 -11.24
CA GLY A 44 -7.13 7.47 -12.35
C GLY A 44 -7.70 8.84 -11.97
N GLU A 45 -7.74 9.16 -10.70
CA GLU A 45 -8.28 10.40 -10.14
C GLU A 45 -7.42 10.88 -8.97
N LYS A 46 -7.55 12.15 -8.59
CA LYS A 46 -6.92 12.68 -7.37
C LYS A 46 -7.73 12.29 -6.11
N ALA A 47 -8.02 11.01 -5.95
CA ALA A 47 -8.81 10.48 -4.84
C ALA A 47 -8.04 10.57 -3.52
N ALA A 48 -6.76 10.21 -3.52
CA ALA A 48 -5.91 10.35 -2.35
C ALA A 48 -5.29 11.75 -2.32
N LYS A 49 -5.53 12.50 -1.24
CA LYS A 49 -4.83 13.77 -1.04
C LYS A 49 -3.34 13.51 -0.84
N VAL A 50 -2.52 14.01 -1.75
CA VAL A 50 -1.06 14.04 -1.54
C VAL A 50 -0.80 15.04 -0.41
N SER A 51 -0.72 14.53 0.82
CA SER A 51 -0.34 15.34 1.97
C SER A 51 1.15 15.65 1.88
N SER A 52 1.48 16.93 1.69
CA SER A 52 2.86 17.41 1.70
C SER A 52 3.45 17.48 3.13
N THR A 53 2.63 17.26 4.16
CA THR A 53 3.08 17.35 5.56
C THR A 53 3.18 15.95 6.15
N PRO A 54 4.41 15.45 6.41
CA PRO A 54 4.63 14.14 7.02
C PRO A 54 4.03 14.05 8.44
N GLY A 55 3.44 12.89 8.79
CA GLY A 55 2.99 12.60 10.14
C GLY A 55 1.58 13.09 10.51
N ARG A 56 0.79 13.61 9.56
CA ARG A 56 -0.59 14.06 9.82
C ARG A 56 -1.65 12.98 9.71
N THR A 57 -1.45 11.98 8.87
CA THR A 57 -2.46 10.92 8.67
C THR A 57 -2.31 9.87 9.75
N ARG A 58 -3.19 9.89 10.75
CA ARG A 58 -3.31 8.88 11.81
C ARG A 58 -4.45 7.91 11.54
N ALA A 59 -5.09 8.00 10.38
CA ALA A 59 -6.27 7.25 10.00
C ALA A 59 -5.97 6.32 8.82
N ILE A 60 -6.70 5.22 8.71
CA ILE A 60 -6.81 4.44 7.48
C ILE A 60 -7.88 5.11 6.62
N ASN A 61 -7.53 5.49 5.40
CA ASN A 61 -8.49 6.04 4.45
C ASN A 61 -9.00 4.92 3.55
N PHE A 62 -10.31 4.75 3.50
CA PHE A 62 -10.96 3.73 2.69
C PHE A 62 -11.59 4.33 1.43
N PHE A 63 -11.35 3.68 0.28
CA PHE A 63 -11.87 4.06 -1.02
C PHE A 63 -12.55 2.85 -1.65
N ALA A 64 -13.83 2.98 -2.00
CA ALA A 64 -14.55 1.96 -2.78
C ALA A 64 -14.22 2.09 -4.26
N LEU A 65 -14.01 0.96 -4.92
CA LEU A 65 -13.95 0.85 -6.35
C LEU A 65 -15.26 0.23 -6.84
N LEU A 66 -15.98 1.00 -7.65
CA LEU A 66 -17.31 0.68 -8.16
C LEU A 66 -17.23 0.26 -9.63
N ASP A 67 -17.98 -0.77 -9.99
CA ASP A 67 -18.14 -1.18 -11.39
C ASP A 67 -19.06 -0.20 -12.16
N GLN A 68 -19.28 -0.48 -13.44
CA GLN A 68 -20.15 0.33 -14.31
C GLN A 68 -21.61 0.39 -13.81
N SER A 69 -22.04 -0.60 -13.02
CA SER A 69 -23.35 -0.65 -12.39
C SER A 69 -23.38 0.00 -11.00
N GLN A 70 -22.36 0.76 -10.63
CA GLN A 70 -22.18 1.42 -9.32
C GLN A 70 -22.17 0.42 -8.15
N ARG A 71 -21.83 -0.84 -8.38
CA ARG A 71 -21.69 -1.84 -7.32
C ARG A 71 -20.25 -1.86 -6.84
N ARG A 72 -20.05 -1.87 -5.53
CA ARG A 72 -18.74 -2.01 -4.89
C ARG A 72 -18.14 -3.37 -5.24
N LYS A 73 -16.92 -3.38 -5.73
CA LYS A 73 -16.18 -4.59 -6.12
C LYS A 73 -14.92 -4.80 -5.30
N LEU A 74 -14.31 -3.71 -4.86
CA LEU A 74 -13.05 -3.73 -4.15
C LEU A 74 -12.97 -2.51 -3.25
N VAL A 75 -12.23 -2.60 -2.16
CA VAL A 75 -11.90 -1.46 -1.30
C VAL A 75 -10.38 -1.32 -1.21
N PHE A 76 -9.89 -0.11 -1.46
CA PHE A 76 -8.50 0.27 -1.16
C PHE A 76 -8.44 0.89 0.24
N ALA A 77 -7.51 0.41 1.05
CA ALA A 77 -7.20 0.96 2.36
C ALA A 77 -5.81 1.62 2.31
N ASP A 78 -5.80 2.96 2.39
CA ASP A 78 -4.57 3.76 2.46
C ASP A 78 -4.14 3.90 3.92
N LEU A 79 -3.13 3.13 4.32
CA LEU A 79 -2.62 3.13 5.69
C LEU A 79 -1.68 4.31 5.93
N PRO A 80 -1.59 4.81 7.18
CA PRO A 80 -0.61 5.85 7.54
C PRO A 80 0.81 5.37 7.24
N GLY A 81 1.64 6.30 6.73
CA GLY A 81 3.05 6.00 6.45
C GLY A 81 3.84 5.75 7.75
N TYR A 82 4.65 4.69 7.79
CA TYR A 82 5.54 4.37 8.90
C TYR A 82 6.96 4.95 8.74
N GLY A 83 7.81 4.80 9.75
CA GLY A 83 9.27 5.06 9.64
C GLY A 83 9.70 6.51 9.79
N TYR A 84 8.89 7.41 10.33
CA TYR A 84 9.33 8.78 10.64
C TYR A 84 9.95 8.81 12.05
N ALA A 85 11.24 9.16 12.15
CA ALA A 85 12.01 9.15 13.41
C ALA A 85 11.51 10.10 14.52
N LYS A 86 10.57 10.99 14.22
CA LYS A 86 9.89 11.88 15.18
C LYS A 86 8.51 11.38 15.60
N ILE A 87 8.11 10.19 15.17
CA ILE A 87 6.86 9.60 15.62
C ILE A 87 7.09 9.11 17.04
N SER A 88 6.64 9.90 18.01
CA SER A 88 6.72 9.58 19.43
C SER A 88 6.15 8.19 19.76
N LYS A 89 6.56 7.62 20.91
CA LYS A 89 6.01 6.36 21.45
C LYS A 89 4.48 6.28 21.42
N SER A 90 3.78 7.43 21.46
CA SER A 90 2.31 7.53 21.35
C SER A 90 1.73 7.15 19.98
N ILE A 91 2.50 7.25 18.89
CA ILE A 91 2.05 6.84 17.55
C ILE A 91 2.33 5.36 17.30
N SER A 92 3.42 4.81 17.88
CA SER A 92 3.62 3.37 17.86
C SER A 92 2.53 2.62 18.65
N ALA A 93 2.02 3.21 19.75
CA ALA A 93 0.87 2.68 20.46
C ALA A 93 -0.41 2.74 19.60
N GLY A 94 -0.68 3.86 18.91
CA GLY A 94 -1.84 3.96 18.00
C GLY A 94 -1.77 3.00 16.80
N TRP A 95 -0.58 2.64 16.33
CA TRP A 95 -0.40 1.58 15.33
C TRP A 95 -0.89 0.24 15.87
N ALA A 96 -0.45 -0.14 17.07
CA ALA A 96 -0.84 -1.39 17.71
C ALA A 96 -2.36 -1.46 18.00
N GLU A 97 -3.01 -0.32 18.26
CA GLU A 97 -4.42 -0.30 18.62
C GLU A 97 -5.39 -0.58 17.46
N PHE A 98 -5.10 -0.14 16.23
CA PHE A 98 -6.03 -0.33 15.11
C PHE A 98 -5.40 -0.76 13.78
N ILE A 99 -4.12 -0.47 13.51
CA ILE A 99 -3.44 -0.95 12.31
C ILE A 99 -3.14 -2.44 12.40
N ASP A 100 -2.57 -2.87 13.53
CA ASP A 100 -2.28 -4.30 13.74
C ASP A 100 -3.55 -5.16 13.71
N PRO A 101 -4.67 -4.80 14.40
CA PRO A 101 -5.93 -5.52 14.26
C PRO A 101 -6.45 -5.53 12.82
N TYR A 102 -6.38 -4.41 12.09
CA TYR A 102 -6.79 -4.36 10.69
C TYR A 102 -5.97 -5.34 9.85
N LEU A 103 -4.66 -5.30 9.95
CA LEU A 103 -3.79 -6.18 9.20
C LEU A 103 -3.88 -7.65 9.66
N ALA A 104 -4.00 -7.91 10.98
CA ALA A 104 -3.97 -9.28 11.53
C ALA A 104 -5.28 -10.05 11.33
N ILE A 105 -6.44 -9.41 11.53
CA ILE A 105 -7.71 -10.13 11.63
C ILE A 105 -8.77 -9.75 10.59
N ARG A 106 -8.56 -8.71 9.78
CA ARG A 106 -9.54 -8.30 8.77
C ARG A 106 -9.75 -9.41 7.74
N SER A 107 -10.92 -10.03 7.71
CA SER A 107 -11.22 -11.19 6.85
C SER A 107 -11.27 -10.83 5.36
N THR A 108 -11.71 -9.62 5.04
CA THR A 108 -11.78 -9.11 3.67
C THR A 108 -10.45 -8.62 3.11
N LEU A 109 -9.39 -8.46 3.93
CA LEU A 109 -8.06 -8.07 3.47
C LEU A 109 -7.41 -9.23 2.72
N LYS A 110 -7.35 -9.10 1.40
CA LYS A 110 -6.81 -10.13 0.50
C LYS A 110 -5.37 -9.88 0.07
N LEU A 111 -4.92 -8.63 0.04
CA LEU A 111 -3.57 -8.27 -0.41
C LEU A 111 -3.04 -7.04 0.33
N CYS A 112 -1.77 -7.09 0.71
CA CYS A 112 -1.00 -5.93 1.17
C CYS A 112 -0.02 -5.47 0.07
N VAL A 113 -0.21 -4.27 -0.47
CA VAL A 113 0.72 -3.63 -1.39
C VAL A 113 1.72 -2.82 -0.58
N CYS A 114 2.95 -3.33 -0.48
CA CYS A 114 4.02 -2.76 0.33
C CYS A 114 4.97 -1.94 -0.54
N LEU A 115 5.02 -0.63 -0.35
CA LEU A 115 5.81 0.28 -1.16
C LEU A 115 7.19 0.53 -0.56
N VAL A 116 8.22 0.38 -1.39
CA VAL A 116 9.61 0.80 -1.11
C VAL A 116 10.07 1.80 -2.18
N ASP A 117 10.98 2.71 -1.84
CA ASP A 117 11.55 3.66 -2.82
C ASP A 117 12.73 2.99 -3.53
N SER A 118 12.69 2.88 -4.85
CA SER A 118 13.74 2.24 -5.65
C SER A 118 15.09 2.96 -5.59
N ASN A 119 15.11 4.21 -5.12
CA ASN A 119 16.32 5.03 -4.97
C ASN A 119 16.96 4.92 -3.57
N VAL A 120 16.33 4.18 -2.67
CA VAL A 120 16.76 4.04 -1.27
C VAL A 120 17.13 2.59 -1.02
N PRO A 121 18.28 2.30 -0.36
CA PRO A 121 18.63 0.95 0.05
C PRO A 121 17.55 0.29 0.91
N ALA A 122 17.56 -1.04 0.97
CA ALA A 122 16.69 -1.82 1.86
C ALA A 122 16.76 -1.30 3.30
N GLN A 123 15.60 -1.09 3.90
CA GLN A 123 15.48 -0.52 5.25
C GLN A 123 15.01 -1.59 6.24
N GLN A 124 15.55 -1.56 7.44
CA GLN A 124 15.22 -2.53 8.48
C GLN A 124 13.71 -2.53 8.83
N ASN A 125 13.08 -1.35 8.86
CA ASN A 125 11.64 -1.27 9.15
C ASN A 125 10.79 -1.94 8.06
N ASP A 126 11.22 -1.91 6.80
CA ASP A 126 10.54 -2.60 5.71
C ASP A 126 10.69 -4.12 5.88
N ALA A 127 11.88 -4.61 6.20
CA ALA A 127 12.13 -6.03 6.48
C ALA A 127 11.28 -6.54 7.66
N GLN A 128 11.24 -5.79 8.77
CA GLN A 128 10.42 -6.14 9.96
C GLN A 128 8.92 -6.21 9.62
N LEU A 129 8.41 -5.27 8.80
CA LEU A 129 7.02 -5.33 8.33
C LEU A 129 6.75 -6.60 7.52
N PHE A 130 7.66 -6.95 6.59
CA PHE A 130 7.46 -8.13 5.75
C PHE A 130 7.53 -9.43 6.55
N ASP A 131 8.43 -9.53 7.52
CA ASP A 131 8.51 -10.67 8.43
C ASP A 131 7.23 -10.79 9.27
N TRP A 132 6.70 -9.66 9.74
CA TRP A 132 5.44 -9.63 10.47
C TRP A 132 4.27 -10.07 9.58
N LEU A 133 4.14 -9.55 8.33
CA LEU A 133 3.10 -9.96 7.40
C LEU A 133 3.16 -11.47 7.09
N ARG A 134 4.37 -12.02 6.89
CA ARG A 134 4.57 -13.47 6.71
C ARG A 134 4.08 -14.25 7.93
N SER A 135 4.46 -13.83 9.14
CA SER A 135 4.06 -14.49 10.39
C SER A 135 2.54 -14.42 10.64
N ALA A 136 1.90 -13.35 10.19
CA ALA A 136 0.44 -13.17 10.25
C ALA A 136 -0.31 -13.89 9.10
N GLY A 137 0.39 -14.60 8.21
CA GLY A 137 -0.21 -15.30 7.07
C GLY A 137 -0.84 -14.36 6.03
N ARG A 138 -0.36 -13.10 5.96
CA ARG A 138 -0.89 -12.11 5.02
C ARG A 138 -0.18 -12.18 3.68
N GLU A 139 -0.97 -12.25 2.61
CA GLU A 139 -0.44 -12.11 1.25
C GLU A 139 0.01 -10.67 1.01
N PHE A 140 1.20 -10.50 0.46
CA PHE A 140 1.70 -9.18 0.10
C PHE A 140 2.53 -9.18 -1.18
N VAL A 141 2.55 -8.04 -1.84
CA VAL A 141 3.44 -7.74 -2.97
C VAL A 141 4.29 -6.52 -2.62
N VAL A 142 5.59 -6.59 -2.92
CA VAL A 142 6.48 -5.45 -2.72
C VAL A 142 6.65 -4.68 -4.02
N VAL A 143 6.37 -3.38 -3.97
CA VAL A 143 6.39 -2.46 -5.12
C VAL A 143 7.52 -1.45 -4.94
N ALA A 144 8.53 -1.49 -5.83
CA ALA A 144 9.59 -0.49 -5.90
C ALA A 144 9.10 0.71 -6.72
N THR A 145 8.83 1.81 -6.04
CA THR A 145 8.30 3.05 -6.62
C THR A 145 9.39 3.95 -7.18
N LYS A 146 8.99 5.00 -7.93
CA LYS A 146 9.87 6.04 -8.48
C LYS A 146 10.95 5.50 -9.42
N ILE A 147 10.65 4.41 -10.10
CA ILE A 147 11.59 3.74 -11.02
C ILE A 147 11.99 4.64 -12.20
N ASP A 148 11.19 5.66 -12.50
CA ASP A 148 11.45 6.69 -13.51
C ASP A 148 12.66 7.58 -13.19
N ARG A 149 13.15 7.57 -11.96
CA ARG A 149 14.31 8.35 -11.51
C ARG A 149 15.65 7.63 -11.74
N LEU A 150 15.60 6.36 -12.17
CA LEU A 150 16.76 5.51 -12.37
C LEU A 150 17.03 5.25 -13.85
N SER A 151 18.28 5.28 -14.24
CA SER A 151 18.73 4.74 -15.53
C SER A 151 18.52 3.22 -15.60
N GLY A 152 18.60 2.63 -16.79
CA GLY A 152 18.40 1.18 -16.97
C GLY A 152 19.33 0.33 -16.10
N ASN A 153 20.62 0.67 -16.05
CA ASN A 153 21.61 -0.06 -15.24
C ASN A 153 21.38 0.12 -13.73
N GLU A 154 21.06 1.33 -13.30
CA GLU A 154 20.72 1.60 -11.89
C GLU A 154 19.46 0.86 -11.46
N ARG A 155 18.45 0.80 -12.34
CA ARG A 155 17.21 0.06 -12.10
C ARG A 155 17.49 -1.40 -11.78
N THR A 156 18.23 -2.08 -12.66
CA THR A 156 18.59 -3.50 -12.46
C THR A 156 19.36 -3.71 -11.17
N ARG A 157 20.39 -2.90 -10.93
CA ARG A 157 21.21 -2.98 -9.72
C ARG A 157 20.40 -2.74 -8.43
N ASN A 158 19.59 -1.69 -8.41
CA ASN A 158 18.83 -1.32 -7.20
C ASN A 158 17.71 -2.32 -6.90
N LEU A 159 17.01 -2.83 -7.91
CA LEU A 159 16.01 -3.87 -7.71
C LEU A 159 16.62 -5.16 -7.16
N LEU A 160 17.79 -5.57 -7.69
CA LEU A 160 18.51 -6.73 -7.17
C LEU A 160 18.96 -6.52 -5.72
N ALA A 161 19.47 -5.32 -5.40
CA ALA A 161 19.88 -4.97 -4.04
C ALA A 161 18.70 -4.96 -3.06
N LEU A 162 17.52 -4.43 -3.46
CA LEU A 162 16.28 -4.47 -2.67
C LEU A 162 15.83 -5.91 -2.44
N LYS A 163 15.77 -6.75 -3.48
CA LYS A 163 15.42 -8.17 -3.35
C LYS A 163 16.31 -8.87 -2.32
N LYS A 164 17.63 -8.76 -2.48
CA LYS A 164 18.60 -9.37 -1.57
C LYS A 164 18.51 -8.81 -0.16
N GLY A 165 18.43 -7.48 -0.01
CA GLY A 165 18.44 -6.82 1.29
C GLY A 165 17.15 -7.00 2.10
N LEU A 166 16.03 -7.32 1.44
CA LEU A 166 14.72 -7.55 2.07
C LEU A 166 14.30 -9.03 2.09
N GLY A 167 15.15 -9.95 1.59
CA GLY A 167 14.84 -11.38 1.55
C GLY A 167 13.61 -11.69 0.71
N LEU A 168 13.51 -11.12 -0.51
CA LEU A 168 12.36 -11.23 -1.39
C LEU A 168 12.71 -11.98 -2.67
N ASP A 169 11.77 -12.79 -3.16
CA ASP A 169 11.88 -13.44 -4.47
C ASP A 169 11.53 -12.49 -5.62
N GLU A 170 10.59 -11.57 -5.38
CA GLU A 170 10.10 -10.62 -6.37
C GLU A 170 9.96 -9.21 -5.78
N VAL A 171 10.26 -8.20 -6.59
CA VAL A 171 9.95 -6.79 -6.33
C VAL A 171 9.42 -6.19 -7.62
N LEU A 172 8.19 -5.67 -7.61
CA LEU A 172 7.53 -5.12 -8.79
C LEU A 172 7.95 -3.66 -9.01
N PRO A 173 8.63 -3.33 -10.11
CA PRO A 173 9.03 -1.95 -10.39
C PRO A 173 7.85 -1.14 -10.92
N VAL A 174 7.59 0.03 -10.32
CA VAL A 174 6.46 0.89 -10.68
C VAL A 174 6.86 2.37 -10.70
N SER A 175 6.28 3.12 -11.65
CA SER A 175 6.30 4.58 -11.67
C SER A 175 4.88 5.11 -11.82
N ALA A 176 4.38 5.80 -10.80
CA ALA A 176 3.12 6.54 -10.87
C ALA A 176 3.19 7.75 -11.82
N LYS A 177 4.40 8.21 -12.19
CA LYS A 177 4.60 9.33 -13.10
C LYS A 177 4.45 8.93 -14.56
N THR A 178 4.90 7.73 -14.92
CA THR A 178 4.94 7.25 -16.31
C THR A 178 3.95 6.13 -16.59
N GLY A 179 3.24 5.62 -15.57
CA GLY A 179 2.38 4.44 -15.68
C GLY A 179 3.13 3.11 -15.77
N TYR A 180 4.49 3.12 -15.74
CA TYR A 180 5.27 1.88 -15.83
C TYR A 180 4.94 0.93 -14.69
N GLY A 181 4.65 -0.34 -15.02
CA GLY A 181 4.37 -1.41 -14.04
C GLY A 181 2.99 -1.34 -13.39
N VAL A 182 2.20 -0.28 -13.61
CA VAL A 182 0.86 -0.13 -13.02
C VAL A 182 -0.09 -1.23 -13.48
N GLY A 183 -0.04 -1.63 -14.76
CA GLY A 183 -0.85 -2.73 -15.28
C GLY A 183 -0.52 -4.08 -14.62
N ALA A 184 0.76 -4.36 -14.36
CA ALA A 184 1.18 -5.57 -13.66
C ALA A 184 0.71 -5.59 -12.20
N LEU A 185 0.75 -4.42 -11.52
CA LEU A 185 0.20 -4.29 -10.17
C LEU A 185 -1.31 -4.49 -10.17
N TRP A 186 -2.04 -3.94 -11.16
CA TRP A 186 -3.47 -4.17 -11.30
C TRP A 186 -3.82 -5.66 -11.46
N ALA A 187 -3.06 -6.40 -12.26
CA ALA A 187 -3.27 -7.84 -12.43
C ALA A 187 -3.15 -8.60 -11.09
N ARG A 188 -2.17 -8.25 -10.25
CA ARG A 188 -2.01 -8.84 -8.90
C ARG A 188 -3.17 -8.46 -7.97
N ILE A 189 -3.65 -7.21 -8.03
CA ILE A 189 -4.79 -6.73 -7.24
C ILE A 189 -6.07 -7.48 -7.64
N GLU A 190 -6.35 -7.62 -8.94
CA GLU A 190 -7.53 -8.32 -9.44
C GLU A 190 -7.49 -9.81 -9.11
N GLU A 191 -6.34 -10.47 -9.26
CA GLU A 191 -6.15 -11.86 -8.88
C GLU A 191 -6.46 -12.08 -7.38
N ALA A 192 -5.92 -11.23 -6.51
CA ALA A 192 -6.20 -11.32 -5.07
C ALA A 192 -7.67 -11.04 -4.73
N GLY A 193 -8.33 -10.14 -5.45
CA GLY A 193 -9.75 -9.81 -5.26
C GLY A 193 -10.72 -10.90 -5.71
N THR A 194 -10.29 -11.87 -6.52
CA THR A 194 -11.13 -13.00 -6.99
C THR A 194 -10.96 -14.29 -6.18
N ARG A 195 -9.98 -14.35 -5.29
CA ARG A 195 -9.76 -15.50 -4.41
C ARG A 195 -10.82 -15.51 -3.29
N GLU A 196 -11.51 -16.64 -3.16
CA GLU A 196 -12.47 -16.92 -2.08
C GLU A 196 -11.82 -17.02 -0.69
#